data_a432d99226a338b25440ba97831a4dbd
#
_entry.id   a432d99226a338b25440ba97831a4dbd
#
_cell.length_a   1.000
_cell.length_b   1.000
_cell.length_c   1.000
_cell.angle_alpha   90.00
_cell.angle_beta   90.00
_cell.angle_gamma   90.00
#
_symmetry.space_group_name_H-M   'P 1'
#
loop_
_entity.id
_entity.type
_entity.pdbx_description
1 polymer ?
#
loop_
_entity_poly.entity_id
_entity_poly.type
_entity_poly.pdbx_seq_one_letter_code
_entity_poly.pdbx_strand_id
1 'polypeptide(L)'
;MARAHLLVVDDEPSILTTLQKALTLEGYAVDVAGGMKVAEEKLKKRSYDLCLFDVTLPDGDGISLLQHVRTAKLDTPVLMMSGHATIDTAVRATRLGALNFIEKPLNTDALLISVETALRLDRAEAEAKALRAASGSTGELVGESGPIKKLVEQIGRAAKSAASVLVTGEQI
;
A
#
# COMPACT_ATOMS: atom_id res chain seq x y z
N MET A 1 -18.88 -13.69 0.07
CA MET A 1 -18.15 -12.51 0.55
C MET A 1 -17.36 -11.93 -0.61
N ALA A 2 -17.25 -10.60 -0.74
CA ALA A 2 -16.44 -9.98 -1.79
C ALA A 2 -14.94 -10.30 -1.59
N ARG A 3 -14.19 -10.45 -2.69
CA ARG A 3 -12.73 -10.75 -2.68
C ARG A 3 -11.91 -9.60 -2.06
N ALA A 4 -12.30 -8.36 -2.35
CA ALA A 4 -11.72 -7.12 -1.83
C ALA A 4 -12.68 -5.96 -2.12
N HIS A 5 -12.48 -4.81 -1.46
CA HIS A 5 -13.25 -3.59 -1.66
C HIS A 5 -12.40 -2.54 -2.36
N LEU A 6 -12.84 -2.11 -3.52
CA LEU A 6 -12.11 -1.20 -4.40
C LEU A 6 -12.80 0.16 -4.49
N LEU A 7 -12.01 1.23 -4.63
CA LEU A 7 -12.50 2.56 -4.98
C LEU A 7 -11.97 2.96 -6.36
N VAL A 8 -12.87 3.29 -7.28
CA VAL A 8 -12.52 3.81 -8.61
C VAL A 8 -12.92 5.27 -8.70
N VAL A 9 -11.96 6.12 -9.07
CA VAL A 9 -12.15 7.57 -9.19
C VAL A 9 -11.80 7.99 -10.60
N ASP A 10 -12.80 8.49 -11.32
CA ASP A 10 -12.68 8.94 -12.71
C ASP A 10 -13.83 9.89 -12.99
N ASP A 11 -13.65 10.91 -13.83
CA ASP A 11 -14.72 11.85 -14.16
C ASP A 11 -15.59 11.38 -15.30
N GLU A 12 -15.15 10.35 -16.06
CA GLU A 12 -15.91 9.76 -17.15
C GLU A 12 -16.90 8.70 -16.66
N PRO A 13 -18.25 8.94 -16.72
CA PRO A 13 -19.25 7.95 -16.27
C PRO A 13 -19.19 6.63 -17.00
N SER A 14 -18.78 6.64 -18.26
CA SER A 14 -18.59 5.45 -19.10
C SER A 14 -17.47 4.55 -18.57
N ILE A 15 -16.35 5.13 -18.14
CA ILE A 15 -15.24 4.42 -17.54
C ILE A 15 -15.64 3.86 -16.20
N LEU A 16 -16.24 4.67 -15.33
CA LEU A 16 -16.76 4.22 -14.01
C LEU A 16 -17.68 3.03 -14.15
N THR A 17 -18.67 3.11 -15.08
CA THR A 17 -19.63 2.03 -15.31
C THR A 17 -18.94 0.76 -15.82
N THR A 18 -18.00 0.89 -16.75
CA THR A 18 -17.28 -0.23 -17.35
C THR A 18 -16.40 -0.93 -16.32
N LEU A 19 -15.61 -0.15 -15.57
CA LEU A 19 -14.73 -0.69 -14.54
C LEU A 19 -15.53 -1.32 -13.39
N GLN A 20 -16.61 -0.66 -12.94
CA GLN A 20 -17.46 -1.20 -11.90
C GLN A 20 -18.04 -2.56 -12.30
N LYS A 21 -18.55 -2.69 -13.52
CA LYS A 21 -19.09 -3.96 -14.03
C LYS A 21 -17.99 -5.04 -14.12
N ALA A 22 -16.87 -4.72 -14.77
CA ALA A 22 -15.79 -5.67 -14.95
C ALA A 22 -15.25 -6.20 -13.62
N LEU A 23 -14.94 -5.30 -12.68
CA LEU A 23 -14.40 -5.65 -11.37
C LEU A 23 -15.44 -6.39 -10.50
N THR A 24 -16.73 -6.03 -10.61
CA THR A 24 -17.79 -6.74 -9.88
C THR A 24 -17.99 -8.17 -10.39
N LEU A 25 -17.85 -8.39 -11.71
CA LEU A 25 -17.89 -9.74 -12.29
C LEU A 25 -16.75 -10.64 -11.77
N GLU A 26 -15.60 -10.05 -11.46
CA GLU A 26 -14.46 -10.74 -10.82
C GLU A 26 -14.63 -10.93 -9.30
N GLY A 27 -15.77 -10.53 -8.74
CA GLY A 27 -16.13 -10.73 -7.34
C GLY A 27 -15.61 -9.65 -6.38
N TYR A 28 -15.20 -8.49 -6.89
CA TYR A 28 -14.83 -7.34 -6.06
C TYR A 28 -16.07 -6.51 -5.69
N ALA A 29 -16.07 -5.92 -4.49
CA ALA A 29 -16.99 -4.85 -4.16
C ALA A 29 -16.39 -3.52 -4.65
N VAL A 30 -17.15 -2.74 -5.41
CA VAL A 30 -16.62 -1.56 -6.08
C VAL A 30 -17.48 -0.32 -5.78
N ASP A 31 -16.85 0.66 -5.16
CA ASP A 31 -17.39 2.01 -5.05
C ASP A 31 -16.78 2.89 -6.16
N VAL A 32 -17.57 3.83 -6.65
CA VAL A 32 -17.12 4.78 -7.69
C VAL A 32 -17.26 6.21 -7.21
N ALA A 33 -16.39 7.10 -7.70
CA ALA A 33 -16.41 8.53 -7.42
C ALA A 33 -16.08 9.31 -8.70
N GLY A 34 -16.90 10.31 -9.02
CA GLY A 34 -16.74 11.16 -10.20
C GLY A 34 -15.82 12.36 -9.98
N GLY A 35 -15.06 12.42 -8.88
CA GLY A 35 -14.15 13.51 -8.56
C GLY A 35 -13.51 13.37 -7.18
N MET A 36 -12.56 14.27 -6.93
CA MET A 36 -11.71 14.24 -5.74
C MET A 36 -12.51 14.35 -4.44
N LYS A 37 -13.46 15.31 -4.34
CA LYS A 37 -14.25 15.54 -3.14
C LYS A 37 -15.07 14.32 -2.73
N VAL A 38 -15.72 13.67 -3.71
CA VAL A 38 -16.51 12.46 -3.47
C VAL A 38 -15.61 11.30 -3.05
N ALA A 39 -14.44 11.19 -3.65
CA ALA A 39 -13.44 10.18 -3.26
C ALA A 39 -12.95 10.37 -1.82
N GLU A 40 -12.61 11.61 -1.42
CA GLU A 40 -12.22 11.92 -0.05
C GLU A 40 -13.29 11.60 0.99
N GLU A 41 -14.56 11.92 0.70
CA GLU A 41 -15.68 11.58 1.57
C GLU A 41 -15.82 10.07 1.75
N LYS A 42 -15.63 9.30 0.69
CA LYS A 42 -15.67 7.83 0.74
C LYS A 42 -14.49 7.26 1.54
N LEU A 43 -13.28 7.76 1.32
CA LEU A 43 -12.07 7.37 2.06
C LEU A 43 -12.15 7.68 3.56
N LYS A 44 -12.91 8.73 3.95
CA LYS A 44 -13.18 9.03 5.38
C LYS A 44 -14.19 8.07 6.01
N LYS A 45 -15.11 7.51 5.22
CA LYS A 45 -16.21 6.67 5.72
C LYS A 45 -15.82 5.19 5.84
N ARG A 46 -14.90 4.71 5.02
CA ARG A 46 -14.45 3.32 5.02
C ARG A 46 -13.04 3.16 4.46
N SER A 47 -12.41 2.04 4.78
CA SER A 47 -11.17 1.60 4.17
C SER A 47 -11.43 0.84 2.88
N TYR A 48 -10.47 0.90 1.97
CA TYR A 48 -10.45 0.16 0.71
C TYR A 48 -9.18 -0.66 0.63
N ASP A 49 -9.27 -1.83 0.01
CA ASP A 49 -8.13 -2.71 -0.20
C ASP A 49 -7.27 -2.27 -1.40
N LEU A 50 -7.85 -1.49 -2.32
CA LEU A 50 -7.16 -0.90 -3.47
C LEU A 50 -7.92 0.30 -3.99
N CYS A 51 -7.20 1.32 -4.45
CA CYS A 51 -7.77 2.47 -5.15
C CYS A 51 -7.24 2.58 -6.57
N LEU A 52 -8.12 2.95 -7.51
CA LEU A 52 -7.79 3.34 -8.88
C LEU A 52 -8.15 4.81 -9.06
N PHE A 53 -7.17 5.68 -9.34
CA PHE A 53 -7.39 7.12 -9.48
C PHE A 53 -7.01 7.59 -10.87
N ASP A 54 -7.93 8.28 -11.54
CA ASP A 54 -7.55 9.07 -12.70
C ASP A 54 -6.65 10.24 -12.29
N VAL A 55 -5.66 10.54 -13.09
CA VAL A 55 -4.78 11.70 -12.91
C VAL A 55 -5.57 12.99 -13.08
N THR A 56 -6.49 13.05 -14.04
CA THR A 56 -7.26 14.26 -14.35
C THR A 56 -8.65 14.17 -13.73
N LEU A 57 -8.98 15.10 -12.84
CA LEU A 57 -10.29 15.18 -12.19
C LEU A 57 -10.84 16.61 -12.29
N PRO A 58 -12.17 16.80 -12.35
CA PRO A 58 -12.77 18.13 -12.58
C PRO A 58 -12.59 19.09 -11.39
N ASP A 59 -12.39 18.57 -10.21
CA ASP A 59 -12.28 19.31 -8.95
C ASP A 59 -10.90 19.19 -8.27
N GLY A 60 -9.89 18.72 -9.04
CA GLY A 60 -8.52 18.53 -8.58
C GLY A 60 -7.71 17.64 -9.51
N ASP A 61 -6.69 17.00 -8.99
CA ASP A 61 -5.92 15.98 -9.71
C ASP A 61 -5.72 14.72 -8.84
N GLY A 62 -5.66 13.56 -9.49
CA GLY A 62 -5.51 12.28 -8.80
C GLY A 62 -4.17 12.13 -8.08
N ILE A 63 -3.13 12.88 -8.48
CA ILE A 63 -1.84 12.88 -7.80
C ILE A 63 -1.97 13.58 -6.43
N SER A 64 -2.72 14.67 -6.37
CA SER A 64 -3.06 15.35 -5.12
C SER A 64 -3.90 14.45 -4.21
N LEU A 65 -4.84 13.69 -4.79
CA LEU A 65 -5.62 12.69 -4.04
C LEU A 65 -4.72 11.57 -3.49
N LEU A 66 -3.77 11.06 -4.27
CA LEU A 66 -2.76 10.10 -3.82
C LEU A 66 -1.94 10.67 -2.66
N GLN A 67 -1.48 11.92 -2.77
CA GLN A 67 -0.73 12.58 -1.71
C GLN A 67 -1.57 12.72 -0.42
N HIS A 68 -2.86 13.00 -0.55
CA HIS A 68 -3.80 13.06 0.57
C HIS A 68 -3.91 11.70 1.29
N VAL A 69 -4.07 10.62 0.52
CA VAL A 69 -4.10 9.23 1.04
C VAL A 69 -2.81 8.91 1.82
N ARG A 70 -1.64 9.28 1.29
CA ARG A 70 -0.35 9.04 1.97
C ARG A 70 -0.15 9.90 3.20
N THR A 71 -0.58 11.17 3.17
CA THR A 71 -0.53 12.08 4.32
C THR A 71 -1.43 11.59 5.45
N ALA A 72 -2.58 11.03 5.12
CA ALA A 72 -3.49 10.38 6.07
C ALA A 72 -2.96 9.03 6.60
N LYS A 73 -1.75 8.61 6.20
CA LYS A 73 -1.12 7.33 6.57
C LYS A 73 -1.97 6.11 6.23
N LEU A 74 -2.74 6.19 5.16
CA LEU A 74 -3.46 5.05 4.62
C LEU A 74 -2.48 4.25 3.74
N ASP A 75 -2.18 3.03 4.15
CA ASP A 75 -1.29 2.10 3.43
C ASP A 75 -1.95 1.49 2.19
N THR A 76 -3.21 1.87 1.87
CA THR A 76 -3.97 1.34 0.74
C THR A 76 -3.18 1.48 -0.58
N PRO A 77 -2.97 0.41 -1.33
CA PRO A 77 -2.32 0.46 -2.64
C PRO A 77 -3.14 1.30 -3.62
N VAL A 78 -2.46 2.13 -4.40
CA VAL A 78 -3.08 3.02 -5.40
C VAL A 78 -2.49 2.73 -6.77
N LEU A 79 -3.37 2.48 -7.75
CA LEU A 79 -3.06 2.46 -9.16
C LEU A 79 -3.52 3.79 -9.78
N MET A 80 -2.65 4.42 -10.57
CA MET A 80 -3.00 5.63 -11.29
C MET A 80 -3.42 5.30 -12.72
N MET A 81 -4.41 6.01 -13.24
CA MET A 81 -4.88 5.91 -14.62
C MET A 81 -4.71 7.26 -15.31
N SER A 82 -4.35 7.30 -16.58
CA SER A 82 -4.25 8.57 -17.33
C SER A 82 -4.42 8.38 -18.82
N GLY A 83 -5.15 9.30 -19.45
CA GLY A 83 -5.25 9.39 -20.90
C GLY A 83 -4.08 10.14 -21.56
N HIS A 84 -3.29 10.87 -20.78
CA HIS A 84 -2.12 11.63 -21.25
C HIS A 84 -0.95 11.37 -20.30
N ALA A 85 -0.43 10.13 -20.37
CA ALA A 85 0.71 9.72 -19.57
C ALA A 85 1.98 10.41 -20.08
N THR A 86 2.54 11.34 -19.31
CA THR A 86 3.93 11.79 -19.50
C THR A 86 4.84 11.01 -18.56
N ILE A 87 6.10 10.83 -18.96
CA ILE A 87 7.11 10.19 -18.11
C ILE A 87 7.21 10.92 -16.77
N ASP A 88 7.17 12.26 -16.78
CA ASP A 88 7.24 13.06 -15.56
C ASP A 88 6.06 12.81 -14.61
N THR A 89 4.84 12.67 -15.14
CA THR A 89 3.64 12.36 -14.35
C THR A 89 3.75 10.97 -13.72
N ALA A 90 4.18 9.97 -14.47
CA ALA A 90 4.37 8.61 -13.98
C ALA A 90 5.47 8.54 -12.90
N VAL A 91 6.61 9.20 -13.12
CA VAL A 91 7.70 9.29 -12.13
C VAL A 91 7.23 10.00 -10.85
N ARG A 92 6.49 11.09 -10.97
CA ARG A 92 5.94 11.82 -9.82
C ARG A 92 4.97 10.94 -9.03
N ALA A 93 4.04 10.26 -9.70
CA ALA A 93 3.10 9.34 -9.06
C ALA A 93 3.82 8.20 -8.31
N THR A 94 4.81 7.57 -8.94
CA THR A 94 5.61 6.50 -8.33
C THR A 94 6.37 7.00 -7.10
N ARG A 95 6.99 8.18 -7.14
CA ARG A 95 7.67 8.79 -5.99
C ARG A 95 6.73 9.07 -4.82
N LEU A 96 5.47 9.36 -5.09
CA LEU A 96 4.42 9.55 -4.08
C LEU A 96 3.81 8.24 -3.57
N GLY A 97 4.28 7.10 -4.07
CA GLY A 97 3.87 5.79 -3.63
C GLY A 97 2.69 5.20 -4.40
N ALA A 98 2.45 5.64 -5.65
CA ALA A 98 1.61 4.87 -6.56
C ALA A 98 2.29 3.53 -6.87
N LEU A 99 1.53 2.45 -6.81
CA LEU A 99 2.05 1.11 -7.05
C LEU A 99 2.27 0.85 -8.54
N ASN A 100 1.39 1.38 -9.40
CA ASN A 100 1.51 1.28 -10.84
C ASN A 100 0.79 2.44 -11.53
N PHE A 101 1.10 2.64 -12.81
CA PHE A 101 0.52 3.66 -13.67
C PHE A 101 -0.01 2.99 -14.94
N ILE A 102 -1.29 3.20 -15.25
CA ILE A 102 -2.00 2.56 -16.36
C ILE A 102 -2.42 3.62 -17.36
N GLU A 103 -2.03 3.45 -18.60
CA GLU A 103 -2.41 4.36 -19.69
C GLU A 103 -3.79 4.02 -20.22
N LYS A 104 -4.62 5.03 -20.46
CA LYS A 104 -5.88 4.92 -21.18
C LYS A 104 -5.62 4.95 -22.71
N PRO A 105 -6.33 4.19 -23.56
CA PRO A 105 -7.54 3.44 -23.26
C PRO A 105 -7.27 2.16 -22.45
N LEU A 106 -8.12 1.93 -21.44
CA LEU A 106 -7.94 0.82 -20.51
C LEU A 106 -8.24 -0.52 -21.20
N ASN A 107 -7.26 -1.40 -21.24
CA ASN A 107 -7.48 -2.81 -21.54
C ASN A 107 -7.95 -3.50 -20.26
N THR A 108 -9.18 -4.04 -20.27
CA THR A 108 -9.81 -4.64 -19.09
C THR A 108 -9.00 -5.79 -18.53
N ASP A 109 -8.44 -6.67 -19.39
CA ASP A 109 -7.65 -7.83 -18.96
C ASP A 109 -6.34 -7.38 -18.29
N ALA A 110 -5.66 -6.42 -18.88
CA ALA A 110 -4.43 -5.85 -18.30
C ALA A 110 -4.70 -5.12 -16.97
N LEU A 111 -5.84 -4.44 -16.87
CA LEU A 111 -6.27 -3.80 -15.63
C LEU A 111 -6.54 -4.84 -14.53
N LEU A 112 -7.26 -5.91 -14.85
CA LEU A 112 -7.56 -6.99 -13.89
C LEU A 112 -6.29 -7.64 -13.37
N ILE A 113 -5.32 -7.91 -14.24
CA ILE A 113 -3.99 -8.43 -13.86
C ILE A 113 -3.29 -7.44 -12.91
N SER A 114 -3.34 -6.14 -13.22
CA SER A 114 -2.72 -5.10 -12.38
C SER A 114 -3.39 -5.02 -11.00
N VAL A 115 -4.71 -5.08 -10.93
CA VAL A 115 -5.49 -5.10 -9.69
C VAL A 115 -5.15 -6.33 -8.85
N GLU A 116 -5.14 -7.51 -9.45
CA GLU A 116 -4.82 -8.76 -8.74
C GLU A 116 -3.38 -8.77 -8.22
N THR A 117 -2.44 -8.30 -9.03
CA THR A 117 -1.03 -8.18 -8.63
C THR A 117 -0.87 -7.21 -7.46
N ALA A 118 -1.53 -6.05 -7.50
CA ALA A 118 -1.49 -5.05 -6.45
C ALA A 118 -2.02 -5.61 -5.12
N LEU A 119 -3.18 -6.26 -5.14
CA LEU A 119 -3.78 -6.88 -3.95
C LEU A 119 -2.93 -8.01 -3.37
N ARG A 120 -2.26 -8.78 -4.23
CA ARG A 120 -1.34 -9.85 -3.80
C ARG A 120 -0.09 -9.29 -3.14
N LEU A 121 0.50 -8.24 -3.70
CA LEU A 121 1.67 -7.58 -3.13
C LEU A 121 1.35 -6.98 -1.76
N ASP A 122 0.24 -6.26 -1.64
CA ASP A 122 -0.20 -5.66 -0.38
C ASP A 122 -0.38 -6.71 0.73
N ARG A 123 -1.02 -7.83 0.42
CA ARG A 123 -1.17 -8.95 1.38
C ARG A 123 0.19 -9.53 1.79
N ALA A 124 1.09 -9.75 0.84
CA ALA A 124 2.42 -10.28 1.13
C ALA A 124 3.25 -9.32 2.01
N GLU A 125 3.16 -8.01 1.77
CA GLU A 125 3.81 -7.01 2.60
C GLU A 125 3.21 -6.95 4.01
N ALA A 126 1.88 -7.03 4.15
CA ALA A 126 1.20 -7.07 5.43
C ALA A 126 1.59 -8.33 6.24
N GLU A 127 1.64 -9.50 5.60
CA GLU A 127 2.10 -10.74 6.21
C GLU A 127 3.56 -10.67 6.64
N ALA A 128 4.44 -10.14 5.79
CA ALA A 128 5.86 -9.95 6.12
C ALA A 128 6.04 -8.97 7.30
N LYS A 129 5.25 -7.89 7.34
CA LYS A 129 5.25 -6.93 8.44
C LYS A 129 4.77 -7.56 9.75
N ALA A 130 3.72 -8.38 9.69
CA ALA A 130 3.20 -9.12 10.85
C ALA A 130 4.22 -10.14 11.39
N LEU A 131 4.87 -10.91 10.51
CA LEU A 131 5.92 -11.85 10.88
C LEU A 131 7.14 -11.17 11.51
N ARG A 132 7.56 -10.02 10.96
CA ARG A 132 8.65 -9.22 11.55
C ARG A 132 8.27 -8.66 12.91
N ALA A 133 7.04 -8.19 13.10
CA ALA A 133 6.54 -7.74 14.40
C ALA A 133 6.48 -8.89 15.42
N ALA A 134 6.07 -10.08 14.99
CA ALA A 134 6.04 -11.26 15.83
C ALA A 134 7.44 -11.78 16.17
N SER A 135 8.41 -11.70 15.27
CA SER A 135 9.81 -12.10 15.50
C SER A 135 10.65 -11.01 16.18
N GLY A 136 10.24 -9.76 16.10
CA GLY A 136 10.90 -8.63 16.79
C GLY A 136 10.76 -8.65 18.32
N SER A 137 9.88 -9.50 18.87
CA SER A 137 9.77 -9.72 20.31
C SER A 137 10.76 -10.76 20.86
N THR A 138 11.58 -11.39 20.01
CA THR A 138 12.59 -12.37 20.43
C THR A 138 13.97 -11.77 20.74
N GLY A 139 14.09 -10.45 20.78
CA GLY A 139 15.35 -9.77 21.06
C GLY A 139 15.49 -9.17 22.45
N GLU A 140 14.49 -9.24 23.30
CA GLU A 140 14.65 -8.85 24.70
C GLU A 140 15.31 -10.03 25.46
N LEU A 141 16.58 -9.88 25.78
CA LEU A 141 17.26 -10.76 26.73
C LEU A 141 16.56 -10.58 28.08
N VAL A 142 15.55 -11.41 28.35
CA VAL A 142 14.81 -11.41 29.61
C VAL A 142 15.62 -12.17 30.66
N GLY A 143 16.15 -11.45 31.62
CA GLY A 143 16.80 -12.05 32.77
C GLY A 143 17.39 -10.99 33.70
N GLU A 144 17.17 -11.15 35.00
CA GLU A 144 17.69 -10.23 36.01
C GLU A 144 19.03 -10.68 36.61
N SER A 145 19.60 -11.78 36.12
CA SER A 145 20.88 -12.29 36.62
C SER A 145 22.04 -11.37 36.23
N GLY A 146 23.06 -11.31 37.11
CA GLY A 146 24.24 -10.47 36.90
C GLY A 146 24.97 -10.70 35.56
N PRO A 147 25.12 -11.95 35.08
CA PRO A 147 25.69 -12.24 33.78
C PRO A 147 24.90 -11.66 32.60
N ILE A 148 23.54 -11.71 32.63
CA ILE A 148 22.68 -11.17 31.57
C ILE A 148 22.76 -9.66 31.52
N LYS A 149 22.77 -8.96 32.66
CA LYS A 149 22.95 -7.49 32.71
C LYS A 149 24.27 -7.06 32.09
N LYS A 150 25.38 -7.79 32.37
CA LYS A 150 26.67 -7.53 31.73
C LYS A 150 26.65 -7.78 30.23
N LEU A 151 25.96 -8.83 29.77
CA LEU A 151 25.82 -9.15 28.35
C LEU A 151 25.05 -8.07 27.59
N VAL A 152 23.92 -7.57 28.14
CA VAL A 152 23.14 -6.48 27.58
C VAL A 152 23.96 -5.21 27.47
N GLU A 153 24.78 -4.89 28.48
CA GLU A 153 25.67 -3.73 28.44
C GLU A 153 26.77 -3.85 27.37
N GLN A 154 27.34 -5.05 27.20
CA GLN A 154 28.34 -5.33 26.16
C GLN A 154 27.73 -5.23 24.75
N ILE A 155 26.51 -5.79 24.54
CA ILE A 155 25.77 -5.67 23.28
C ILE A 155 25.47 -4.19 22.98
N GLY A 156 25.04 -3.41 23.97
CA GLY A 156 24.78 -1.97 23.80
C GLY A 156 26.04 -1.16 23.43
N ARG A 157 27.21 -1.57 23.90
CA ARG A 157 28.51 -0.97 23.48
C ARG A 157 28.88 -1.39 22.06
N ALA A 158 28.71 -2.66 21.71
CA ALA A 158 29.03 -3.19 20.39
C ALA A 158 28.10 -2.64 19.30
N ALA A 159 26.82 -2.43 19.60
CA ALA A 159 25.84 -1.85 18.67
C ALA A 159 26.17 -0.42 18.20
N LYS A 160 27.07 0.27 18.87
CA LYS A 160 27.59 1.60 18.46
C LYS A 160 28.77 1.50 17.50
N SER A 161 29.27 0.31 17.21
CA SER A 161 30.35 0.03 16.27
C SER A 161 29.86 -0.85 15.12
N ALA A 162 30.55 -0.80 13.98
CA ALA A 162 30.24 -1.66 12.83
C ALA A 162 30.74 -3.12 13.00
N ALA A 163 31.00 -3.58 14.22
CA ALA A 163 31.52 -4.90 14.51
C ALA A 163 30.40 -5.94 14.61
N SER A 164 30.61 -7.11 14.02
CA SER A 164 29.74 -8.29 14.21
C SER A 164 29.98 -8.91 15.58
N VAL A 165 28.91 -9.22 16.31
CA VAL A 165 29.00 -9.84 17.64
C VAL A 165 28.36 -11.23 17.56
N LEU A 166 29.13 -12.26 17.97
CA LEU A 166 28.64 -13.63 18.13
C LEU A 166 28.41 -13.89 19.63
N VAL A 167 27.21 -14.28 19.98
CA VAL A 167 26.86 -14.71 21.36
C VAL A 167 26.70 -16.23 21.35
N THR A 168 27.52 -16.91 22.19
CA THR A 168 27.44 -18.35 22.37
C THR A 168 27.04 -18.67 23.80
N GLY A 169 26.26 -19.75 24.01
CA GLY A 169 25.82 -20.22 25.30
C GLY A 169 25.61 -21.73 25.30
N GLU A 170 25.72 -22.36 26.46
CA GLU A 170 25.39 -23.77 26.65
C GLU A 170 23.85 -23.91 26.85
N GLN A 171 23.25 -24.88 26.16
CA GLN A 171 21.88 -25.32 26.47
C GLN A 171 21.96 -26.32 27.64
N ILE A 172 21.21 -26.02 28.69
CA ILE A 172 21.00 -26.93 29.79
C ILE A 172 19.67 -27.69 29.55
#